data_cd4e4d7f54e38af3dee30c0728709cdc
#
_entry.id   cd4e4d7f54e38af3dee30c0728709cdc
#
_cell.length_a   1.000
_cell.length_b   1.000
_cell.length_c   1.000
_cell.angle_alpha   90.00
_cell.angle_beta   90.00
_cell.angle_gamma   90.00
#
_symmetry.space_group_name_H-M   'P 1'
#
loop_
_entity.id
_entity.type
_entity.pdbx_description
1 polymer ?
#
loop_
_entity_poly.entity_id
_entity_poly.type
_entity_poly.pdbx_seq_one_letter_code
_entity_poly.pdbx_strand_id
1 'polypeptide(L)' 'MDQYIGRMLDDRYEILELIGSGGMANVYKARCHRLNRLVAIKILKSDLADNADFRRRFRDESRAVAQLS' A
#
# COMPACT_ATOMS: atom_id res chain seq x y z
N MET A 1 -4.50 -9.93 12.65
CA MET A 1 -5.14 -9.65 11.35
C MET A 1 -4.60 -8.34 10.81
N ASP A 2 -4.32 -8.29 9.52
CA ASP A 2 -3.72 -7.10 8.93
C ASP A 2 -4.76 -6.00 8.74
N GLN A 3 -4.49 -4.83 9.33
CA GLN A 3 -5.47 -3.73 9.32
C GLN A 3 -5.59 -3.03 7.97
N TYR A 4 -4.64 -3.25 7.06
CA TYR A 4 -4.67 -2.59 5.74
C TYR A 4 -5.49 -3.36 4.71
N ILE A 5 -5.63 -4.66 4.86
CA ILE A 5 -6.39 -5.46 3.89
C ILE A 5 -7.85 -5.00 3.88
N GLY A 6 -8.35 -4.71 2.69
CA GLY A 6 -9.70 -4.20 2.49
C GLY A 6 -9.81 -2.69 2.49
N ARG A 7 -8.72 -1.97 2.78
CA ARG A 7 -8.73 -0.51 2.82
C ARG A 7 -8.37 0.09 1.46
N MET A 8 -8.81 1.32 1.27
CA MET A 8 -8.47 2.10 0.08
C MET A 8 -7.41 3.14 0.48
N LEU A 9 -6.26 3.13 -0.19
CA LEU A 9 -5.20 4.13 0.03
C LEU A 9 -5.25 5.16 -1.07
N ASP A 10 -5.12 6.44 -0.67
CA ASP A 10 -5.09 7.58 -1.58
C ASP A 10 -6.29 7.56 -2.54
N ASP A 11 -7.40 7.00 -2.09
CA ASP A 11 -8.65 6.92 -2.85
C ASP A 11 -8.46 6.29 -4.23
N ARG A 12 -7.43 5.43 -4.38
CA ARG A 12 -7.16 4.79 -5.66
C ARG A 12 -6.65 3.35 -5.56
N TYR A 13 -6.02 2.97 -4.42
CA TYR A 13 -5.45 1.63 -4.28
C TYR A 13 -6.22 0.82 -3.26
N GLU A 14 -6.89 -0.21 -3.71
CA GLU A 14 -7.57 -1.15 -2.83
C GLU A 14 -6.61 -2.26 -2.41
N ILE A 15 -6.34 -2.37 -1.12
CA ILE A 15 -5.41 -3.38 -0.60
C ILE A 15 -6.11 -4.73 -0.56
N LEU A 16 -5.55 -5.72 -1.27
CA LEU A 16 -6.18 -7.02 -1.42
C LEU A 16 -5.57 -8.10 -0.53
N GLU A 17 -4.22 -8.18 -0.49
CA GLU A 17 -3.59 -9.21 0.33
C GLU A 17 -2.14 -8.85 0.65
N LEU A 18 -1.63 -9.41 1.73
CA LEU A 18 -0.22 -9.30 2.10
C LEU A 18 0.56 -10.36 1.32
N ILE A 19 1.54 -9.93 0.52
CA ILE A 19 2.32 -10.86 -0.30
C ILE A 19 3.77 -10.96 0.14
N GLY A 20 4.23 -10.10 1.04
CA GLY A 20 5.59 -10.18 1.57
C GLY A 20 5.68 -9.42 2.87
N SER A 21 6.53 -9.91 3.79
CA SER A 21 6.75 -9.26 5.07
C SER A 21 8.21 -9.39 5.45
N GLY A 22 8.89 -8.26 5.63
CA GLY A 22 10.26 -8.19 6.13
C GLY A 22 10.33 -7.48 7.44
N GLY A 23 11.56 -7.27 7.94
CA GLY A 23 11.77 -6.58 9.21
C GLY A 23 11.34 -5.12 9.19
N MET A 24 11.46 -4.45 8.03
CA MET A 24 11.22 -3.02 7.92
C MET A 24 9.94 -2.65 7.15
N ALA A 25 9.41 -3.56 6.36
CA ALA A 25 8.28 -3.24 5.50
C ALA A 25 7.42 -4.45 5.21
N ASN A 26 6.15 -4.20 4.91
CA ASN A 26 5.24 -5.17 4.34
C ASN A 26 4.98 -4.81 2.88
N VAL A 27 4.76 -5.83 2.04
CA VAL A 27 4.40 -5.63 0.64
C VAL A 27 3.01 -6.20 0.42
N TYR A 28 2.15 -5.40 -0.17
CA TYR A 28 0.76 -5.79 -0.41
C TYR A 28 0.45 -5.82 -1.90
N LYS A 29 -0.39 -6.76 -2.30
CA LYS A 29 -1.03 -6.71 -3.60
C LYS A 29 -2.25 -5.79 -3.48
N ALA A 30 -2.41 -4.90 -4.46
CA ALA A 30 -3.51 -3.96 -4.48
C ALA A 30 -4.02 -3.77 -5.90
N ARG A 31 -5.25 -3.30 -6.02
CA ARG A 31 -5.83 -2.90 -7.30
C ARG A 31 -5.82 -1.39 -7.40
N CYS A 32 -5.18 -0.89 -8.47
CA CYS A 32 -5.24 0.53 -8.78
C CYS A 32 -6.52 0.78 -9.57
N HIS A 33 -7.48 1.47 -8.94
CA HIS A 33 -8.78 1.68 -9.56
C HIS A 33 -8.75 2.70 -10.69
N ARG A 34 -7.77 3.61 -10.67
CA ARG A 34 -7.63 4.59 -11.76
C ARG A 34 -7.14 3.95 -13.05
N LEU A 35 -6.21 3.00 -12.93
CA LEU A 35 -5.62 2.34 -14.10
C LEU A 35 -6.15 0.93 -14.29
N ASN A 36 -7.00 0.46 -13.38
CA ASN A 36 -7.60 -0.87 -13.41
C ASN A 36 -6.55 -1.98 -13.61
N ARG A 37 -5.50 -1.96 -12.75
CA ARG A 37 -4.42 -2.94 -12.82
C ARG A 37 -3.97 -3.31 -11.40
N LEU A 38 -3.32 -4.47 -11.29
CA LEU A 38 -2.74 -4.90 -10.02
C LEU A 38 -1.37 -4.26 -9.83
N VAL A 39 -1.10 -3.86 -8.61
CA VAL A 39 0.17 -3.24 -8.23
C VAL A 39 0.66 -3.86 -6.93
N ALA A 40 1.97 -3.74 -6.68
CA ALA A 40 2.57 -4.06 -5.39
C ALA A 40 2.84 -2.75 -4.66
N ILE A 41 2.43 -2.68 -3.39
CA ILE A 41 2.62 -1.50 -2.56
C ILE A 41 3.47 -1.90 -1.37
N LYS A 42 4.60 -1.21 -1.19
CA LYS A 42 5.49 -1.42 -0.05
C LYS A 42 5.15 -0.40 1.02
N ILE A 43 4.77 -0.87 2.21
CA ILE A 43 4.46 -0.03 3.35
C ILE A 43 5.48 -0.28 4.44
N LEU A 44 6.22 0.76 4.82
CA LEU A 44 7.18 0.66 5.91
C LEU A 44 6.44 0.42 7.23
N LYS A 45 6.99 -0.43 8.07
CA LYS A 45 6.36 -0.74 9.35
C LYS A 45 6.29 0.47 10.27
N SER A 46 7.23 1.41 10.14
CA SER A 46 7.17 2.66 10.88
C SER A 46 5.96 3.51 10.50
N ASP A 47 5.46 3.37 9.27
CA ASP A 47 4.30 4.12 8.81
C ASP A 47 2.98 3.49 9.27
N LEU A 48 3.01 2.25 9.74
CA LEU A 48 1.80 1.57 10.20
C LEU A 48 1.26 2.18 11.50
N ALA A 49 2.11 2.89 12.25
CA ALA A 49 1.73 3.48 13.52
C ALA A 49 1.10 4.86 13.40
N ASP A 50 1.31 5.56 12.27
CA ASP A 50 0.81 6.92 12.08
C ASP A 50 0.12 7.03 10.72
N ASN A 51 -1.18 6.85 10.74
CA ASN A 51 -1.98 6.82 9.52
C ASN A 51 -2.07 8.16 8.80
N ALA A 52 -2.01 9.27 9.54
CA ALA A 52 -2.11 10.61 8.94
C ALA A 52 -0.85 10.96 8.16
N ASP A 53 0.32 10.79 8.79
CA ASP A 53 1.59 11.03 8.13
C ASP A 53 1.81 10.06 6.98
N PHE A 54 1.41 8.80 7.16
CA PHE A 54 1.51 7.81 6.10
C PHE A 54 0.70 8.23 4.88
N ARG A 55 -0.54 8.66 5.07
CA ARG A 55 -1.40 9.05 3.94
C ARG A 55 -0.80 10.21 3.17
N ARG A 56 -0.23 11.19 3.87
CA ARG A 56 0.40 12.33 3.21
C ARG A 56 1.61 11.91 2.42
N ARG A 57 2.50 11.10 3.03
CA ARG A 57 3.71 10.64 2.36
C ARG A 57 3.40 9.74 1.18
N PHE A 58 2.40 8.89 1.31
CA PHE A 58 2.00 8.01 0.21
C PHE A 58 1.47 8.80 -0.97
N ARG A 59 0.69 9.85 -0.69
CA ARG A 59 0.15 10.72 -1.74
C ARG A 59 1.25 11.49 -2.46
N ASP A 60 2.26 11.94 -1.72
CA ASP A 60 3.34 12.76 -2.26
C ASP A 60 4.43 11.92 -2.91
N GLU A 61 4.60 10.67 -2.47
CA GLU A 61 5.65 9.79 -2.94
C GLU A 61 5.07 8.48 -3.48
N SER A 62 4.84 8.45 -4.79
CA SER A 62 4.31 7.26 -5.45
C SER A 62 5.35 6.14 -5.63
N ARG A 63 6.55 6.31 -5.08
CA ARG A 63 7.65 5.35 -5.26
C ARG A 63 7.43 4.03 -4.54
N ALA A 64 6.45 3.96 -3.64
CA ALA A 64 6.14 2.73 -2.93
C ALA A 64 5.31 1.74 -3.78
N VAL A 65 4.94 2.14 -5.00
CA VAL A 65 4.05 1.35 -5.84
C VAL A 65 4.77 0.85 -7.08
N ALA A 66 4.64 -0.45 -7.37
CA ALA A 66 5.18 -1.05 -8.58
C ALA A 66 4.09 -1.88 -9.25
N GLN A 67 4.07 -1.85 -10.58
CA GLN A 67 3.09 -2.62 -11.32
C GLN A 67 3.36 -4.12 -11.19
N LEU A 68 2.32 -4.88 -10.92
CA LEU A 68 2.34 -6.33 -11.01
C LEU A 68 1.79 -6.68 -12.39
N SER A 69 2.61 -7.23 -13.22
CA SER A 69 2.34 -7.49 -14.64
C SER A 69 0.92 -7.95 -14.95
#